data_e2b494ea8e2672829321cecfa5d6e7ec
#
_entry.id   e2b494ea8e2672829321cecfa5d6e7ec
#
_cell.length_a   1.000
_cell.length_b   1.000
_cell.length_c   1.000
_cell.angle_alpha   90.00
_cell.angle_beta   90.00
_cell.angle_gamma   90.00
#
_symmetry.space_group_name_H-M   'P 1'
#
loop_
_entity.id
_entity.type
_entity.pdbx_description
1 polymer ?
#
loop_
_entity_poly.entity_id
_entity_poly.type
_entity_poly.pdbx_seq_one_letter_code
_entity_poly.pdbx_strand_id
1 'polypeptide(L)'
;MNMPGSKKMDELEVRRRLLTDPYQLSAEQLKQLQQDPDSQQFHQDVLHLDQQIRALLSTPVPKALENSLLMQQHKQKQQQQKRFYQSLMAVAASVAFLAGFALNWSFFMYGSQSLGENSLAHVYHEEPYVQHLSKALSLSDVNAKLVEFDAQLAASGHAVVYANFCNFRGTRSLHLVVETAQGLMTVFVVPKESSLDFEAQFHDEKYQGRSVQADKAILVMVSEKAEALELGEQQLLKNLQFKA
;
A
#
# COMPACT_ATOMS: atom_id res chain seq x y z
N MET A 1 -54.64 -52.87 62.84
CA MET A 1 -54.07 -51.75 62.06
C MET A 1 -53.02 -51.12 62.94
N ASN A 2 -51.76 -51.53 62.68
CA ASN A 2 -50.58 -50.97 63.39
C ASN A 2 -50.20 -49.65 62.73
N MET A 3 -50.37 -48.53 63.45
CA MET A 3 -49.78 -47.24 63.03
C MET A 3 -48.26 -47.33 63.19
N PRO A 4 -47.49 -46.90 62.18
CA PRO A 4 -46.04 -46.86 62.31
C PRO A 4 -45.68 -45.82 63.37
N GLY A 5 -44.99 -46.26 64.39
CA GLY A 5 -44.53 -45.45 65.51
C GLY A 5 -43.60 -44.31 64.94
N SER A 6 -43.93 -43.12 65.37
CA SER A 6 -43.06 -41.92 65.12
C SER A 6 -41.68 -42.23 65.64
N LYS A 7 -40.72 -42.39 64.70
CA LYS A 7 -39.34 -42.68 65.00
C LYS A 7 -38.76 -41.35 65.60
N LYS A 8 -38.55 -41.35 66.94
CA LYS A 8 -37.93 -40.29 67.63
C LYS A 8 -36.57 -39.99 66.90
N MET A 9 -36.46 -38.82 66.37
CA MET A 9 -35.26 -38.43 65.62
C MET A 9 -34.05 -38.35 66.56
N ASP A 10 -32.90 -38.91 66.17
CA ASP A 10 -31.69 -38.85 66.97
C ASP A 10 -31.26 -37.39 67.16
N GLU A 11 -30.78 -37.03 68.32
CA GLU A 11 -30.33 -35.67 68.68
C GLU A 11 -29.33 -35.13 67.69
N LEU A 12 -28.41 -35.97 67.19
CA LEU A 12 -27.42 -35.62 66.20
C LEU A 12 -28.09 -35.24 64.85
N GLU A 13 -29.13 -35.89 64.47
CA GLU A 13 -29.88 -35.59 63.21
C GLU A 13 -30.59 -34.29 63.32
N VAL A 14 -31.16 -33.94 64.49
CA VAL A 14 -31.79 -32.66 64.76
C VAL A 14 -30.78 -31.54 64.65
N ARG A 15 -29.63 -31.65 65.32
CA ARG A 15 -28.55 -30.69 65.28
C ARG A 15 -28.01 -30.46 63.87
N ARG A 16 -27.82 -31.52 63.14
CA ARG A 16 -27.34 -31.44 61.73
C ARG A 16 -28.31 -30.66 60.85
N ARG A 17 -29.61 -30.90 60.99
CA ARG A 17 -30.63 -30.19 60.22
C ARG A 17 -30.70 -28.71 60.61
N LEU A 18 -30.66 -28.41 61.89
CA LEU A 18 -30.64 -27.02 62.35
C LEU A 18 -29.44 -26.24 61.78
N LEU A 19 -28.28 -26.84 61.68
CA LEU A 19 -27.09 -26.23 61.07
C LEU A 19 -27.24 -26.10 59.57
N THR A 20 -28.03 -26.94 58.88
CA THR A 20 -28.21 -26.89 57.42
C THR A 20 -29.24 -25.83 57.04
N ASP A 21 -30.42 -25.83 57.70
CA ASP A 21 -31.47 -24.84 57.52
C ASP A 21 -32.33 -24.70 58.80
N PRO A 22 -32.07 -23.69 59.60
CA PRO A 22 -32.75 -23.52 60.88
C PRO A 22 -34.21 -23.10 60.74
N TYR A 23 -34.69 -22.71 59.55
CA TYR A 23 -36.03 -22.21 59.30
C TYR A 23 -37.00 -23.28 58.79
N GLN A 24 -36.52 -24.38 58.20
CA GLN A 24 -37.34 -25.42 57.60
C GLN A 24 -37.48 -26.65 58.55
N LEU A 25 -38.23 -26.47 59.64
CA LEU A 25 -38.58 -27.54 60.57
C LEU A 25 -40.02 -27.95 60.41
N SER A 26 -40.28 -29.30 60.37
CA SER A 26 -41.65 -29.80 60.36
C SER A 26 -42.35 -29.52 61.73
N ALA A 27 -43.69 -29.53 61.72
CA ALA A 27 -44.49 -29.32 62.95
C ALA A 27 -44.16 -30.35 64.04
N GLU A 28 -43.81 -31.58 63.65
CA GLU A 28 -43.40 -32.68 64.54
C GLU A 28 -42.01 -32.42 65.17
N GLN A 29 -41.08 -31.94 64.35
CA GLN A 29 -39.73 -31.56 64.79
C GLN A 29 -39.76 -30.36 65.74
N LEU A 30 -40.60 -29.36 65.48
CA LEU A 30 -40.82 -28.23 66.38
C LEU A 30 -41.39 -28.69 67.75
N LYS A 31 -42.33 -29.65 67.79
CA LYS A 31 -42.83 -30.23 69.04
C LYS A 31 -41.78 -30.98 69.82
N GLN A 32 -40.93 -31.78 69.16
CA GLN A 32 -39.81 -32.48 69.80
C GLN A 32 -38.78 -31.48 70.35
N LEU A 33 -38.50 -30.43 69.64
CA LEU A 33 -37.58 -29.39 70.04
C LEU A 33 -38.08 -28.65 71.27
N GLN A 34 -39.40 -28.42 71.41
CA GLN A 34 -40.03 -27.77 72.54
C GLN A 34 -39.99 -28.64 73.84
N GLN A 35 -39.78 -29.94 73.68
CA GLN A 35 -39.74 -30.88 74.84
C GLN A 35 -38.33 -31.03 75.43
N ASP A 36 -37.29 -30.57 74.74
CA ASP A 36 -35.89 -30.63 75.15
C ASP A 36 -35.29 -29.24 75.28
N PRO A 37 -34.99 -28.76 76.49
CA PRO A 37 -34.44 -27.40 76.69
C PRO A 37 -33.08 -27.17 76.04
N ASP A 38 -32.24 -28.20 75.98
CA ASP A 38 -30.89 -28.08 75.37
C ASP A 38 -30.98 -27.91 73.80
N SER A 39 -31.88 -28.66 73.18
CA SER A 39 -32.17 -28.52 71.77
C SER A 39 -32.82 -27.18 71.42
N GLN A 40 -33.67 -26.66 72.28
CA GLN A 40 -34.25 -25.28 72.12
C GLN A 40 -33.15 -24.22 72.15
N GLN A 41 -32.27 -24.30 73.15
CA GLN A 41 -31.18 -23.33 73.28
C GLN A 41 -30.27 -23.39 72.02
N PHE A 42 -29.91 -24.60 71.57
CA PHE A 42 -29.11 -24.79 70.39
C PHE A 42 -29.79 -24.18 69.13
N HIS A 43 -31.09 -24.38 68.95
CA HIS A 43 -31.83 -23.76 67.85
C HIS A 43 -31.78 -22.25 67.89
N GLN A 44 -31.95 -21.62 69.05
CA GLN A 44 -31.87 -20.15 69.21
C GLN A 44 -30.48 -19.66 68.91
N ASP A 45 -29.43 -20.36 69.34
CA ASP A 45 -28.05 -19.97 69.06
C ASP A 45 -27.74 -20.03 67.55
N VAL A 46 -28.23 -21.08 66.84
CA VAL A 46 -28.10 -21.18 65.40
C VAL A 46 -28.85 -20.07 64.66
N LEU A 47 -30.07 -19.74 65.05
CA LEU A 47 -30.83 -18.61 64.48
C LEU A 47 -30.14 -17.26 64.71
N HIS A 48 -29.59 -17.07 65.91
CA HIS A 48 -28.82 -15.85 66.23
C HIS A 48 -27.56 -15.76 65.37
N LEU A 49 -26.84 -16.88 65.21
CA LEU A 49 -25.66 -16.94 64.34
C LEU A 49 -26.00 -16.64 62.86
N ASP A 50 -27.11 -17.24 62.36
CA ASP A 50 -27.57 -16.99 60.97
C ASP A 50 -27.93 -15.50 60.77
N GLN A 51 -28.60 -14.89 61.78
CA GLN A 51 -28.87 -13.44 61.71
C GLN A 51 -27.62 -12.60 61.70
N GLN A 52 -26.59 -12.92 62.48
CA GLN A 52 -25.31 -12.22 62.45
C GLN A 52 -24.60 -12.36 61.09
N ILE A 53 -24.60 -13.55 60.54
CA ILE A 53 -24.04 -13.81 59.20
C ILE A 53 -24.78 -13.01 58.15
N ARG A 54 -26.11 -13.01 58.16
CA ARG A 54 -26.93 -12.21 57.22
C ARG A 54 -26.69 -10.71 57.35
N ALA A 55 -26.55 -10.22 58.60
CA ALA A 55 -26.25 -8.82 58.84
C ALA A 55 -24.90 -8.39 58.28
N LEU A 56 -23.88 -9.28 58.39
CA LEU A 56 -22.55 -9.06 57.80
C LEU A 56 -22.57 -9.11 56.25
N LEU A 57 -23.34 -10.03 55.68
CA LEU A 57 -23.50 -10.19 54.26
C LEU A 57 -24.36 -9.11 53.62
N SER A 58 -25.25 -8.47 54.37
CA SER A 58 -26.15 -7.40 53.93
C SER A 58 -25.50 -6.00 53.96
N THR A 59 -24.16 -5.93 53.95
CA THR A 59 -23.44 -4.67 53.90
C THR A 59 -23.88 -3.84 52.68
N PRO A 60 -24.39 -2.62 52.85
CA PRO A 60 -24.87 -1.82 51.73
C PRO A 60 -23.73 -1.50 50.77
N VAL A 61 -23.96 -1.78 49.49
CA VAL A 61 -22.99 -1.46 48.42
C VAL A 61 -22.85 0.07 48.34
N PRO A 62 -21.63 0.61 48.47
CA PRO A 62 -21.44 2.06 48.35
C PRO A 62 -21.87 2.55 46.97
N LYS A 63 -22.70 3.60 46.90
CA LYS A 63 -23.16 4.21 45.64
C LYS A 63 -22.00 4.65 44.73
N ALA A 64 -20.85 4.99 45.33
CA ALA A 64 -19.63 5.32 44.58
C ALA A 64 -19.08 4.15 43.79
N LEU A 65 -19.27 2.88 44.26
CA LEU A 65 -18.80 1.69 43.52
C LEU A 65 -19.63 1.46 42.26
N GLU A 66 -20.97 1.60 42.37
CA GLU A 66 -21.87 1.47 41.20
C GLU A 66 -21.52 2.48 40.12
N ASN A 67 -21.35 3.75 40.46
CA ASN A 67 -20.95 4.78 39.51
C ASN A 67 -19.57 4.53 38.90
N SER A 68 -18.61 4.00 39.66
CA SER A 68 -17.27 3.70 39.17
C SER A 68 -17.29 2.56 38.17
N LEU A 69 -18.08 1.53 38.41
CA LEU A 69 -18.25 0.37 37.50
C LEU A 69 -18.90 0.79 36.17
N LEU A 70 -19.96 1.62 36.25
CA LEU A 70 -20.61 2.15 35.06
C LEU A 70 -19.67 3.01 34.23
N MET A 71 -18.87 3.87 34.87
CA MET A 71 -17.86 4.68 34.20
C MET A 71 -16.78 3.81 33.56
N GLN A 72 -16.33 2.74 34.20
CA GLN A 72 -15.34 1.82 33.65
C GLN A 72 -15.89 1.11 32.40
N GLN A 73 -17.15 0.64 32.46
CA GLN A 73 -17.79 0.04 31.28
C GLN A 73 -17.87 1.02 30.10
N HIS A 74 -18.26 2.26 30.35
CA HIS A 74 -18.30 3.27 29.29
C HIS A 74 -16.93 3.54 28.68
N LYS A 75 -15.90 3.68 29.52
CA LYS A 75 -14.51 3.84 29.04
C LYS A 75 -14.02 2.66 28.21
N GLN A 76 -14.32 1.43 28.63
CA GLN A 76 -13.93 0.22 27.90
C GLN A 76 -14.62 0.15 26.52
N LYS A 77 -15.94 0.43 26.45
CA LYS A 77 -16.67 0.49 25.19
C LYS A 77 -16.11 1.55 24.24
N GLN A 78 -15.82 2.74 24.75
CA GLN A 78 -15.21 3.80 23.94
C GLN A 78 -13.81 3.44 23.44
N GLN A 79 -13.00 2.78 24.27
CA GLN A 79 -11.66 2.32 23.85
C GLN A 79 -11.74 1.21 22.80
N GLN A 80 -12.68 0.28 22.91
CA GLN A 80 -12.90 -0.76 21.90
C GLN A 80 -13.35 -0.17 20.58
N GLN A 81 -14.28 0.78 20.59
CA GLN A 81 -14.72 1.48 19.39
C GLN A 81 -13.57 2.25 18.73
N LYS A 82 -12.79 3.00 19.51
CA LYS A 82 -11.61 3.72 18.98
C LYS A 82 -10.61 2.77 18.31
N ARG A 83 -10.28 1.64 18.95
CA ARG A 83 -9.38 0.63 18.37
C ARG A 83 -9.94 0.03 17.09
N PHE A 84 -11.24 -0.24 17.05
CA PHE A 84 -11.91 -0.74 15.85
C PHE A 84 -11.83 0.28 14.70
N TYR A 85 -12.14 1.56 14.95
CA TYR A 85 -12.00 2.58 13.91
C TYR A 85 -10.55 2.81 13.50
N GLN A 86 -9.60 2.76 14.42
CA GLN A 86 -8.18 2.86 14.09
C GLN A 86 -7.70 1.70 13.20
N SER A 87 -8.13 0.47 13.48
CA SER A 87 -7.81 -0.69 12.63
C SER A 87 -8.45 -0.58 11.25
N LEU A 88 -9.68 -0.10 11.17
CA LEU A 88 -10.40 0.11 9.90
C LEU A 88 -9.72 1.19 9.05
N MET A 89 -9.28 2.29 9.68
CA MET A 89 -8.50 3.35 9.02
C MET A 89 -7.15 2.83 8.52
N ALA A 90 -6.46 1.99 9.29
CA ALA A 90 -5.20 1.39 8.86
C ALA A 90 -5.38 0.48 7.63
N VAL A 91 -6.43 -0.34 7.62
CA VAL A 91 -6.77 -1.18 6.46
C VAL A 91 -7.13 -0.33 5.25
N ALA A 92 -7.97 0.72 5.41
CA ALA A 92 -8.33 1.62 4.32
C ALA A 92 -7.09 2.33 3.74
N ALA A 93 -6.18 2.80 4.59
CA ALA A 93 -4.93 3.41 4.16
C ALA A 93 -4.04 2.43 3.38
N SER A 94 -3.94 1.17 3.84
CA SER A 94 -3.18 0.13 3.14
C SER A 94 -3.76 -0.18 1.76
N VAL A 95 -5.07 -0.30 1.65
CA VAL A 95 -5.76 -0.53 0.37
C VAL A 95 -5.55 0.66 -0.58
N ALA A 96 -5.70 1.90 -0.09
CA ALA A 96 -5.47 3.10 -0.89
C ALA A 96 -4.01 3.19 -1.37
N PHE A 97 -3.05 2.85 -0.50
CA PHE A 97 -1.64 2.82 -0.87
C PHE A 97 -1.34 1.78 -1.94
N LEU A 98 -1.84 0.54 -1.77
CA LEU A 98 -1.66 -0.52 -2.76
C LEU A 98 -2.33 -0.19 -4.10
N ALA A 99 -3.53 0.39 -4.08
CA ALA A 99 -4.21 0.84 -5.29
C ALA A 99 -3.44 1.96 -5.99
N GLY A 100 -2.97 2.96 -5.25
CA GLY A 100 -2.14 4.04 -5.80
C GLY A 100 -0.82 3.52 -6.36
N PHE A 101 -0.18 2.59 -5.66
CA PHE A 101 1.05 1.95 -6.13
C PHE A 101 0.80 1.13 -7.40
N ALA A 102 -0.28 0.33 -7.44
CA ALA A 102 -0.63 -0.47 -8.62
C ALA A 102 -0.95 0.40 -9.85
N LEU A 103 -1.69 1.50 -9.66
CA LEU A 103 -1.97 2.47 -10.72
C LEU A 103 -0.67 3.12 -11.21
N ASN A 104 0.17 3.61 -10.31
CA ASN A 104 1.46 4.21 -10.69
C ASN A 104 2.39 3.20 -11.39
N TRP A 105 2.45 1.96 -10.89
CA TRP A 105 3.19 0.87 -11.53
C TRP A 105 2.65 0.56 -12.93
N SER A 106 1.32 0.55 -13.09
CA SER A 106 0.67 0.36 -14.39
C SER A 106 1.06 1.46 -15.37
N PHE A 107 0.99 2.73 -14.97
CA PHE A 107 1.45 3.85 -15.80
C PHE A 107 2.94 3.74 -16.17
N PHE A 108 3.77 3.29 -15.24
CA PHE A 108 5.20 3.10 -15.51
C PHE A 108 5.47 1.94 -16.48
N MET A 109 4.74 0.83 -16.33
CA MET A 109 4.93 -0.37 -17.18
C MET A 109 4.25 -0.28 -18.54
N TYR A 110 3.09 0.39 -18.62
CA TYR A 110 2.30 0.54 -19.86
C TYR A 110 2.39 1.94 -20.47
N GLY A 111 3.34 2.79 -20.01
CA GLY A 111 3.64 4.06 -20.68
C GLY A 111 3.91 3.82 -22.15
N SER A 112 3.64 4.81 -23.01
CA SER A 112 3.72 4.68 -24.46
C SER A 112 4.91 3.85 -24.93
N GLN A 113 4.64 2.85 -25.74
CA GLN A 113 5.63 2.03 -26.42
C GLN A 113 6.03 2.63 -27.77
N SER A 114 5.36 3.69 -28.21
CA SER A 114 5.66 4.38 -29.45
C SER A 114 7.06 4.98 -29.44
N LEU A 115 7.81 4.68 -30.49
CA LEU A 115 9.14 5.26 -30.69
C LEU A 115 9.05 6.77 -30.91
N GLY A 116 7.99 7.25 -31.60
CA GLY A 116 7.73 8.66 -31.83
C GLY A 116 7.47 9.43 -30.55
N GLU A 117 6.53 8.98 -29.72
CA GLU A 117 6.20 9.64 -28.44
C GLU A 117 7.41 9.68 -27.48
N ASN A 118 8.18 8.59 -27.40
CA ASN A 118 9.39 8.58 -26.58
C ASN A 118 10.44 9.54 -27.11
N SER A 119 10.55 9.69 -28.43
CA SER A 119 11.49 10.64 -29.06
C SER A 119 11.09 12.09 -28.80
N LEU A 120 9.79 12.42 -28.93
CA LEU A 120 9.28 13.75 -28.61
C LEU A 120 9.50 14.10 -27.13
N ALA A 121 9.15 13.18 -26.22
CA ALA A 121 9.36 13.38 -24.79
C ALA A 121 10.83 13.65 -24.46
N HIS A 122 11.76 12.94 -25.14
CA HIS A 122 13.20 13.11 -24.96
C HIS A 122 13.68 14.47 -25.46
N VAL A 123 13.20 14.90 -26.65
CA VAL A 123 13.50 16.22 -27.19
C VAL A 123 13.06 17.34 -26.25
N TYR A 124 11.82 17.28 -25.74
CA TYR A 124 11.33 18.28 -24.76
C TYR A 124 12.15 18.32 -23.48
N HIS A 125 12.60 17.17 -23.00
CA HIS A 125 13.40 17.10 -21.78
C HIS A 125 14.78 17.76 -21.94
N GLU A 126 15.41 17.62 -23.11
CA GLU A 126 16.75 18.12 -23.35
C GLU A 126 16.77 19.48 -24.09
N GLU A 127 15.65 19.94 -24.58
CA GLU A 127 15.54 21.21 -25.34
C GLU A 127 16.22 22.42 -24.63
N PRO A 128 15.97 22.67 -23.32
CA PRO A 128 16.56 23.83 -22.65
C PRO A 128 18.10 23.80 -22.64
N TYR A 129 18.65 22.59 -22.69
CA TYR A 129 20.09 22.39 -22.70
C TYR A 129 20.69 22.53 -24.11
N VAL A 130 20.05 21.91 -25.09
CA VAL A 130 20.52 21.79 -26.46
C VAL A 130 20.49 23.13 -27.21
N GLN A 131 19.50 23.99 -26.96
CA GLN A 131 19.34 25.29 -27.60
C GLN A 131 20.55 26.26 -27.40
N HIS A 132 21.34 26.02 -26.37
CA HIS A 132 22.50 26.86 -26.06
C HIS A 132 23.83 26.33 -26.64
N LEU A 133 23.78 25.17 -27.33
CA LEU A 133 24.97 24.58 -27.91
C LEU A 133 25.21 25.13 -29.31
N SER A 134 26.36 25.76 -29.52
CA SER A 134 26.76 26.33 -30.80
C SER A 134 28.09 25.78 -31.31
N LYS A 135 28.80 24.97 -30.51
CA LYS A 135 30.12 24.46 -30.88
C LYS A 135 29.99 23.10 -31.53
N ALA A 136 30.41 23.02 -32.77
CA ALA A 136 30.50 21.77 -33.49
C ALA A 136 31.47 20.77 -32.83
N LEU A 137 31.06 19.55 -32.69
CA LEU A 137 31.90 18.43 -32.26
C LEU A 137 32.82 17.96 -33.38
N SER A 138 33.97 17.39 -33.04
CA SER A 138 34.83 16.79 -34.05
C SER A 138 34.17 15.50 -34.61
N LEU A 139 34.39 15.25 -35.89
CA LEU A 139 33.88 14.04 -36.53
C LEU A 139 34.40 12.75 -35.82
N SER A 140 35.63 12.82 -35.28
CA SER A 140 36.25 11.77 -34.51
C SER A 140 35.46 11.46 -33.24
N ASP A 141 35.01 12.47 -32.50
CA ASP A 141 34.25 12.30 -31.25
C ASP A 141 32.86 11.73 -31.51
N VAL A 142 32.23 12.19 -32.61
CA VAL A 142 30.92 11.65 -33.03
C VAL A 142 31.05 10.18 -33.45
N ASN A 143 32.05 9.84 -34.27
CA ASN A 143 32.29 8.49 -34.73
C ASN A 143 32.69 7.54 -33.60
N ALA A 144 33.42 8.04 -32.59
CA ALA A 144 33.74 7.19 -31.43
C ALA A 144 32.48 6.68 -30.70
N LYS A 145 31.37 7.46 -30.71
CA LYS A 145 30.07 7.04 -30.14
C LYS A 145 29.26 6.18 -31.11
N LEU A 146 29.31 6.49 -32.40
CA LEU A 146 28.60 5.73 -33.46
C LEU A 146 29.13 4.29 -33.63
N VAL A 147 30.37 4.03 -33.27
CA VAL A 147 30.95 2.68 -33.30
C VAL A 147 30.15 1.66 -32.51
N GLU A 148 29.51 2.09 -31.41
CA GLU A 148 28.65 1.20 -30.59
C GLU A 148 27.41 0.68 -31.37
N PHE A 149 27.03 1.39 -32.44
CA PHE A 149 25.90 1.04 -33.32
C PHE A 149 26.37 0.51 -34.67
N ASP A 150 27.62 0.08 -34.76
CA ASP A 150 28.27 -0.31 -36.02
C ASP A 150 28.11 0.72 -37.14
N ALA A 151 28.01 2.00 -36.76
CA ALA A 151 27.80 3.10 -37.67
C ALA A 151 29.00 4.05 -37.70
N GLN A 152 29.16 4.75 -38.82
CA GLN A 152 30.14 5.78 -39.01
C GLN A 152 29.57 6.91 -39.85
N LEU A 153 29.81 8.14 -39.45
CA LEU A 153 29.44 9.32 -40.20
C LEU A 153 30.66 9.68 -41.10
N ALA A 154 30.45 9.72 -42.38
CA ALA A 154 31.42 10.26 -43.32
C ALA A 154 31.49 11.78 -43.18
N ALA A 155 32.46 12.48 -43.79
CA ALA A 155 32.58 13.94 -43.75
C ALA A 155 31.20 14.57 -44.07
N SER A 156 30.61 15.20 -43.09
CA SER A 156 29.21 15.65 -43.17
C SER A 156 29.12 17.09 -43.71
N GLY A 157 28.07 17.35 -44.47
CA GLY A 157 27.68 18.71 -44.81
C GLY A 157 27.04 19.50 -43.66
N HIS A 158 26.87 18.87 -42.49
CA HIS A 158 26.22 19.48 -41.31
C HIS A 158 27.09 19.31 -40.06
N ALA A 159 27.11 20.36 -39.23
CA ALA A 159 27.79 20.31 -37.95
C ALA A 159 26.95 19.53 -36.91
N VAL A 160 27.56 18.54 -36.29
CA VAL A 160 26.99 17.91 -35.10
C VAL A 160 27.36 18.74 -33.89
N VAL A 161 26.39 19.34 -33.21
CA VAL A 161 26.60 20.21 -32.05
C VAL A 161 26.41 19.47 -30.73
N TYR A 162 25.78 18.30 -30.77
CA TYR A 162 25.55 17.43 -29.60
C TYR A 162 25.65 15.96 -29.97
N ALA A 163 26.26 15.19 -29.11
CA ALA A 163 26.29 13.72 -29.20
C ALA A 163 26.42 13.13 -27.81
N ASN A 164 25.40 12.43 -27.36
CA ASN A 164 25.44 11.73 -26.07
C ASN A 164 24.57 10.47 -26.08
N PHE A 165 24.94 9.51 -25.24
CA PHE A 165 24.11 8.31 -25.06
C PHE A 165 22.85 8.66 -24.27
N CYS A 166 21.75 8.07 -24.67
CA CYS A 166 20.47 8.19 -24.01
C CYS A 166 19.84 6.81 -23.83
N ASN A 167 18.72 6.76 -23.14
CA ASN A 167 18.01 5.51 -22.85
C ASN A 167 16.56 5.62 -23.31
N PHE A 168 16.19 4.77 -24.25
CA PHE A 168 14.81 4.59 -24.68
C PHE A 168 14.24 3.34 -24.02
N ARG A 169 13.58 3.49 -22.85
CA ARG A 169 12.94 2.38 -22.11
C ARG A 169 13.83 1.14 -21.92
N GLY A 170 15.05 1.36 -21.49
CA GLY A 170 16.02 0.28 -21.28
C GLY A 170 16.94 0.01 -22.47
N THR A 171 16.62 0.54 -23.64
CA THR A 171 17.47 0.40 -24.84
C THR A 171 18.45 1.57 -24.92
N ARG A 172 19.73 1.26 -24.82
CA ARG A 172 20.80 2.24 -25.00
C ARG A 172 20.81 2.76 -26.43
N SER A 173 20.71 4.05 -26.61
CA SER A 173 20.59 4.74 -27.89
C SER A 173 21.54 5.92 -27.93
N LEU A 174 21.78 6.50 -29.10
CA LEU A 174 22.61 7.69 -29.27
C LEU A 174 21.74 8.86 -29.70
N HIS A 175 21.85 9.97 -28.98
CA HIS A 175 21.23 11.26 -29.31
C HIS A 175 22.26 12.18 -29.94
N LEU A 176 21.99 12.58 -31.17
CA LEU A 176 22.75 13.58 -31.91
C LEU A 176 21.88 14.81 -32.16
N VAL A 177 22.48 16.00 -32.13
CA VAL A 177 21.84 17.21 -32.66
C VAL A 177 22.68 17.76 -33.78
N VAL A 178 22.05 17.94 -34.91
CA VAL A 178 22.68 18.38 -36.14
C VAL A 178 22.18 19.77 -36.50
N GLU A 179 23.08 20.68 -36.83
CA GLU A 179 22.74 21.99 -37.32
C GLU A 179 22.52 21.89 -38.83
N THR A 180 21.32 22.20 -39.29
CA THR A 180 20.99 22.29 -40.72
C THR A 180 20.83 23.73 -41.15
N ALA A 181 20.78 24.00 -42.43
CA ALA A 181 20.51 25.32 -42.97
C ALA A 181 19.13 25.90 -42.55
N GLN A 182 18.23 25.06 -42.10
CA GLN A 182 16.85 25.44 -41.71
C GLN A 182 16.61 25.40 -40.19
N GLY A 183 17.61 25.01 -39.39
CA GLY A 183 17.53 24.93 -37.93
C GLY A 183 18.13 23.64 -37.37
N LEU A 184 17.88 23.39 -36.13
CA LEU A 184 18.35 22.17 -35.47
C LEU A 184 17.46 20.96 -35.80
N MET A 185 18.10 19.83 -36.04
CA MET A 185 17.48 18.54 -36.19
C MET A 185 18.09 17.58 -35.17
N THR A 186 17.24 16.99 -34.35
CA THR A 186 17.61 15.92 -33.44
C THR A 186 17.58 14.59 -34.17
N VAL A 187 18.59 13.76 -33.94
CA VAL A 187 18.67 12.40 -34.52
C VAL A 187 18.93 11.41 -33.38
N PHE A 188 18.08 10.42 -33.25
CA PHE A 188 18.33 9.29 -32.38
C PHE A 188 18.72 8.07 -33.21
N VAL A 189 19.78 7.41 -32.80
CA VAL A 189 20.21 6.11 -33.37
C VAL A 189 19.78 5.05 -32.35
N VAL A 190 18.73 4.32 -32.67
CA VAL A 190 18.10 3.33 -31.79
C VAL A 190 18.35 1.94 -32.34
N PRO A 191 18.88 0.96 -31.55
CA PRO A 191 19.02 -0.42 -32.02
C PRO A 191 17.71 -1.02 -32.48
N LYS A 192 17.73 -1.85 -33.54
CA LYS A 192 16.52 -2.52 -34.05
C LYS A 192 15.87 -3.47 -33.05
N GLU A 193 16.64 -3.99 -32.11
CA GLU A 193 16.20 -4.88 -31.03
C GLU A 193 15.40 -4.15 -29.94
N SER A 194 15.17 -2.84 -30.09
CA SER A 194 14.34 -2.08 -29.16
C SER A 194 12.91 -2.64 -29.13
N SER A 195 12.32 -2.65 -27.95
CA SER A 195 10.93 -3.08 -27.75
C SER A 195 9.91 -2.00 -28.10
N LEU A 196 10.33 -0.90 -28.74
CA LEU A 196 9.48 0.22 -29.08
C LEU A 196 8.80 -0.01 -30.43
N ASP A 197 7.52 0.37 -30.50
CA ASP A 197 6.72 0.29 -31.71
C ASP A 197 7.22 1.31 -32.73
N PHE A 198 7.55 0.84 -33.93
CA PHE A 198 8.04 1.67 -35.01
C PHE A 198 6.89 2.53 -35.59
N GLU A 199 7.13 3.82 -35.69
CA GLU A 199 6.28 4.78 -36.40
C GLU A 199 7.09 5.50 -37.46
N ALA A 200 6.66 5.42 -38.72
CA ALA A 200 7.38 6.06 -39.82
C ALA A 200 7.32 7.60 -39.76
N GLN A 201 6.21 8.16 -39.29
CA GLN A 201 5.97 9.57 -39.14
C GLN A 201 5.15 9.85 -37.90
N PHE A 202 5.51 10.87 -37.17
CA PHE A 202 4.81 11.32 -35.96
C PHE A 202 4.98 12.83 -35.81
N HIS A 203 4.08 13.45 -35.06
CA HIS A 203 4.15 14.89 -34.80
C HIS A 203 3.36 15.26 -33.54
N ASP A 204 3.63 16.40 -33.03
CA ASP A 204 2.79 17.10 -32.05
C ASP A 204 2.57 18.55 -32.50
N GLU A 205 2.21 19.44 -31.56
CA GLU A 205 1.95 20.85 -31.86
C GLU A 205 3.24 21.63 -32.28
N LYS A 206 4.42 21.19 -31.82
CA LYS A 206 5.69 21.91 -32.02
C LYS A 206 6.64 21.16 -32.93
N TYR A 207 6.73 19.84 -32.84
CA TYR A 207 7.71 19.02 -33.51
C TYR A 207 7.08 18.08 -34.52
N GLN A 208 7.84 17.85 -35.58
CA GLN A 208 7.60 16.79 -36.56
C GLN A 208 8.75 15.78 -36.49
N GLY A 209 8.40 14.50 -36.60
CA GLY A 209 9.36 13.42 -36.55
C GLY A 209 9.20 12.42 -37.67
N ARG A 210 10.29 11.80 -38.05
CA ARG A 210 10.34 10.73 -39.03
C ARG A 210 11.32 9.66 -38.60
N SER A 211 10.92 8.40 -38.74
CA SER A 211 11.77 7.26 -38.47
C SER A 211 12.07 6.49 -39.73
N VAL A 212 13.31 6.08 -39.89
CA VAL A 212 13.77 5.27 -41.01
C VAL A 212 14.51 4.04 -40.50
N GLN A 213 14.16 2.87 -40.99
CA GLN A 213 14.91 1.63 -40.70
C GLN A 213 16.17 1.57 -41.56
N ALA A 214 17.33 1.62 -40.92
CA ALA A 214 18.62 1.34 -41.51
C ALA A 214 19.04 -0.11 -41.22
N ASP A 215 20.21 -0.53 -41.66
CA ASP A 215 20.64 -1.95 -41.56
C ASP A 215 20.61 -2.50 -40.13
N LYS A 216 21.19 -1.80 -39.15
CA LYS A 216 21.36 -2.25 -37.76
C LYS A 216 20.65 -1.35 -36.74
N ALA A 217 20.07 -0.24 -37.18
CA ALA A 217 19.44 0.72 -36.29
C ALA A 217 18.18 1.34 -36.91
N ILE A 218 17.36 1.93 -36.08
CA ILE A 218 16.31 2.83 -36.50
C ILE A 218 16.82 4.25 -36.27
N LEU A 219 16.78 5.06 -37.31
CA LEU A 219 17.11 6.47 -37.25
C LEU A 219 15.82 7.27 -37.04
N VAL A 220 15.73 7.95 -35.91
CA VAL A 220 14.58 8.82 -35.59
C VAL A 220 15.02 10.27 -35.65
N MET A 221 14.42 11.01 -36.52
CA MET A 221 14.72 12.42 -36.75
C MET A 221 13.57 13.28 -36.29
N VAL A 222 13.86 14.35 -35.54
CA VAL A 222 12.86 15.29 -35.01
C VAL A 222 13.32 16.72 -35.24
N SER A 223 12.44 17.56 -35.74
CA SER A 223 12.70 18.99 -35.90
C SER A 223 11.41 19.80 -35.78
N GLU A 224 11.52 21.09 -35.46
CA GLU A 224 10.39 22.03 -35.50
C GLU A 224 9.92 22.33 -36.92
N LYS A 225 10.82 22.19 -37.91
CA LYS A 225 10.55 22.53 -39.30
C LYS A 225 10.60 21.29 -40.21
N ALA A 226 9.57 21.09 -41.00
CA ALA A 226 9.48 19.99 -41.95
C ALA A 226 10.61 20.01 -42.97
N GLU A 227 11.02 21.17 -43.44
CA GLU A 227 12.11 21.38 -44.40
C GLU A 227 13.46 20.94 -43.84
N ALA A 228 13.67 21.16 -42.52
CA ALA A 228 14.90 20.68 -41.85
C ALA A 228 14.97 19.16 -41.77
N LEU A 229 13.80 18.49 -41.54
CA LEU A 229 13.70 17.03 -41.57
C LEU A 229 14.02 16.47 -42.95
N GLU A 230 13.42 17.00 -44.00
CA GLU A 230 13.57 16.48 -45.34
C GLU A 230 15.01 16.60 -45.86
N LEU A 231 15.62 17.77 -45.71
CA LEU A 231 16.98 17.99 -46.07
C LEU A 231 17.98 17.24 -45.20
N GLY A 232 17.73 17.23 -43.91
CA GLY A 232 18.56 16.51 -42.93
C GLY A 232 18.54 15.00 -43.12
N GLU A 233 17.36 14.41 -43.38
CA GLU A 233 17.22 13.00 -43.71
C GLU A 233 18.05 12.58 -44.92
N GLN A 234 17.89 13.29 -46.04
CA GLN A 234 18.62 12.99 -47.27
C GLN A 234 20.14 13.03 -47.04
N GLN A 235 20.62 14.01 -46.30
CA GLN A 235 22.06 14.16 -46.07
C GLN A 235 22.56 13.15 -45.01
N LEU A 236 21.76 12.85 -43.99
CA LEU A 236 22.13 11.87 -42.99
C LEU A 236 22.26 10.46 -43.62
N LEU A 237 21.25 10.05 -44.37
CA LEU A 237 21.25 8.73 -45.05
C LEU A 237 22.36 8.57 -46.06
N LYS A 238 22.78 9.67 -46.70
CA LYS A 238 23.92 9.66 -47.63
C LYS A 238 25.25 9.52 -46.91
N ASN A 239 25.39 10.07 -45.71
CA ASN A 239 26.67 10.18 -45.03
C ASN A 239 26.86 9.19 -43.88
N LEU A 240 25.77 8.62 -43.36
CA LEU A 240 25.81 7.59 -42.31
C LEU A 240 25.95 6.22 -42.95
N GLN A 241 27.03 5.55 -42.61
CA GLN A 241 27.33 4.22 -43.13
C GLN A 241 27.33 3.20 -41.98
N PHE A 242 26.74 2.04 -42.19
CA PHE A 242 26.79 0.94 -41.26
C PHE A 242 27.86 -0.05 -41.73
N LYS A 243 28.64 -0.56 -40.77
CA LYS A 243 29.65 -1.59 -41.08
C LYS A 243 28.94 -2.93 -41.37
N ALA A 244 29.31 -3.57 -42.44
CA ALA A 244 28.83 -4.90 -42.80
C ALA A 244 29.19 -5.97 -41.75
#